data_afef1bd61f95fe5c4b1f001f9310bad9
#
_entry.id   afef1bd61f95fe5c4b1f001f9310bad9
#
_cell.length_a   1.000
_cell.length_b   1.000
_cell.length_c   1.000
_cell.angle_alpha   90.00
_cell.angle_beta   90.00
_cell.angle_gamma   90.00
#
_symmetry.space_group_name_H-M   'P 1'
#
loop_
_entity.id
_entity.type
_entity.pdbx_description
1 polymer ?
#
loop_
_entity_poly.entity_id
_entity_poly.type
_entity_poly.pdbx_seq_one_letter_code
_entity_poly.pdbx_strand_id
1 'polypeptide(L)'
;GVINLLAPSSSDASFVQLRYTFLSAATGQPVTLGRTHMSFYDFDSTQYGVRECMQVQGGVVAETMSESTELQLMEQAATGVSRPAGVAEWSSGVGGASSLFCSTAVGTGKDNPANPRELTDLQQSRSVMITFESVSTFDVRYTLWGGQGTGRSFLFAGYSNVADPLCDQP
;
A
#
# COMPACT_ATOMS: atom_id res chain seq x y z
N GLY A 1 -3.95 7.94 -6.80
CA GLY A 1 -4.66 6.84 -7.48
C GLY A 1 -5.61 6.12 -6.55
N VAL A 2 -6.51 5.35 -7.10
CA VAL A 2 -7.53 4.57 -6.40
C VAL A 2 -7.62 3.17 -7.00
N ILE A 3 -7.63 2.15 -6.15
CA ILE A 3 -7.91 0.76 -6.54
C ILE A 3 -9.17 0.31 -5.81
N ASN A 4 -10.18 -0.09 -6.56
CA ASN A 4 -11.41 -0.63 -6.00
C ASN A 4 -11.39 -2.17 -6.04
N LEU A 5 -11.65 -2.79 -4.91
CA LEU A 5 -11.68 -4.23 -4.76
C LEU A 5 -12.99 -4.65 -4.07
N LEU A 6 -13.60 -5.71 -4.54
CA LEU A 6 -14.81 -6.26 -3.94
C LEU A 6 -14.44 -7.39 -2.98
N ALA A 7 -14.89 -7.28 -1.74
CA ALA A 7 -14.74 -8.35 -0.76
C ALA A 7 -15.58 -9.58 -1.17
N PRO A 8 -15.09 -10.80 -0.94
CA PRO A 8 -15.88 -11.99 -1.21
C PRO A 8 -17.12 -12.06 -0.30
N SER A 9 -18.14 -12.79 -0.73
CA SER A 9 -19.32 -13.06 0.10
C SER A 9 -19.08 -14.15 1.15
N SER A 10 -17.92 -14.78 1.12
CA SER A 10 -17.46 -15.83 2.05
C SER A 10 -16.40 -15.27 3.01
N SER A 11 -15.96 -16.10 3.98
CA SER A 11 -14.85 -15.78 4.87
C SER A 11 -13.47 -15.79 4.18
N ASP A 12 -13.42 -16.05 2.87
CA ASP A 12 -12.20 -16.10 2.10
C ASP A 12 -11.62 -14.69 1.88
N ALA A 13 -10.40 -14.64 1.35
CA ALA A 13 -9.78 -13.38 0.94
C ALA A 13 -9.98 -13.14 -0.55
N SER A 14 -10.20 -11.89 -0.95
CA SER A 14 -9.97 -11.44 -2.32
C SER A 14 -8.75 -10.56 -2.39
N PHE A 15 -8.01 -10.66 -3.48
CA PHE A 15 -6.84 -9.82 -3.68
C PHE A 15 -6.64 -9.45 -5.14
N VAL A 16 -5.92 -8.36 -5.34
CA VAL A 16 -5.34 -7.97 -6.63
C VAL A 16 -3.85 -7.71 -6.44
N GLN A 17 -3.04 -8.17 -7.36
CA GLN A 17 -1.62 -7.86 -7.42
C GLN A 17 -1.36 -6.99 -8.63
N LEU A 18 -0.73 -5.84 -8.39
CA LEU A 18 -0.43 -4.85 -9.41
C LEU A 18 1.06 -4.58 -9.45
N ARG A 19 1.58 -4.45 -10.65
CA ARG A 19 2.94 -3.98 -10.91
C ARG A 19 2.92 -2.53 -11.30
N TYR A 20 3.68 -1.73 -10.59
CA TYR A 20 3.93 -0.32 -10.90
C TYR A 20 5.28 -0.20 -11.58
N THR A 21 5.30 0.47 -12.72
CA THR A 21 6.54 0.75 -13.46
C THR A 21 6.63 2.23 -13.72
N PHE A 22 7.76 2.83 -13.37
CA PHE A 22 8.04 4.23 -13.69
C PHE A 22 8.49 4.34 -15.13
N LEU A 23 7.82 5.20 -15.89
CA LEU A 23 8.13 5.43 -17.29
C LEU A 23 8.59 6.87 -17.49
N SER A 24 9.60 7.06 -18.32
CA SER A 24 9.97 8.39 -18.81
C SER A 24 8.83 8.97 -19.63
N ALA A 25 8.36 10.16 -19.29
CA ALA A 25 7.32 10.85 -20.05
C ALA A 25 7.76 11.17 -21.49
N ALA A 26 9.07 11.38 -21.70
CA ALA A 26 9.62 11.72 -23.00
C ALA A 26 9.73 10.50 -23.93
N THR A 27 10.04 9.32 -23.40
CA THR A 27 10.36 8.13 -24.22
C THR A 27 9.38 6.97 -24.06
N GLY A 28 8.56 6.98 -23.00
CA GLY A 28 7.70 5.86 -22.62
C GLY A 28 8.45 4.61 -22.13
N GLN A 29 9.77 4.71 -21.97
CA GLN A 29 10.59 3.58 -21.52
C GLN A 29 10.70 3.55 -19.99
N PRO A 30 10.89 2.37 -19.37
CA PRO A 30 11.16 2.26 -17.95
C PRO A 30 12.34 3.12 -17.51
N VAL A 31 12.18 3.81 -16.38
CA VAL A 31 13.21 4.67 -15.77
C VAL A 31 13.42 4.26 -14.34
N THR A 32 14.69 4.16 -13.94
CA THR A 32 15.05 3.91 -12.55
C THR A 32 15.05 5.23 -11.79
N LEU A 33 14.19 5.34 -10.79
CA LEU A 33 14.20 6.46 -9.86
C LEU A 33 15.22 6.21 -8.76
N GLY A 34 15.92 7.24 -8.32
CA GLY A 34 16.80 7.19 -7.17
C GLY A 34 15.98 6.91 -5.91
N ARG A 35 15.79 7.93 -5.07
CA ARG A 35 14.91 7.81 -3.90
C ARG A 35 13.51 8.29 -4.24
N THR A 36 12.50 7.45 -3.96
CA THR A 36 11.10 7.79 -4.19
C THR A 36 10.22 7.28 -3.06
N HIS A 37 9.06 7.92 -2.87
CA HIS A 37 8.11 7.59 -1.81
C HIS A 37 6.74 7.34 -2.41
N MET A 38 6.07 6.30 -1.91
CA MET A 38 4.66 6.03 -2.17
C MET A 38 3.92 5.96 -0.85
N SER A 39 2.89 6.74 -0.72
CA SER A 39 2.01 6.71 0.44
C SER A 39 0.71 6.02 0.08
N PHE A 40 0.26 5.18 0.99
CA PHE A 40 -0.98 4.43 0.89
C PHE A 40 -1.85 4.83 2.09
N TYR A 41 -3.11 5.08 1.83
CA TYR A 41 -4.03 5.73 2.77
C TYR A 41 -5.31 4.94 2.93
N ASP A 42 -6.09 5.33 3.94
CA ASP A 42 -7.46 4.87 4.12
C ASP A 42 -7.56 3.38 4.44
N PHE A 43 -6.60 2.88 5.22
CA PHE A 43 -6.68 1.51 5.70
C PHE A 43 -7.69 1.41 6.82
N ASP A 44 -8.84 0.87 6.52
CA ASP A 44 -9.87 0.67 7.51
C ASP A 44 -10.51 -0.74 7.44
N SER A 45 -11.34 -1.02 8.40
CA SER A 45 -12.15 -2.24 8.44
C SER A 45 -13.63 -1.86 8.39
N THR A 46 -14.47 -2.78 7.97
CA THR A 46 -15.91 -2.60 8.10
C THR A 46 -16.41 -3.11 9.47
N GLN A 47 -17.57 -2.63 9.90
CA GLN A 47 -18.28 -3.19 11.06
C GLN A 47 -18.63 -4.68 10.88
N TYR A 48 -18.57 -5.22 9.68
CA TYR A 48 -18.83 -6.63 9.35
C TYR A 48 -17.55 -7.46 9.28
N GLY A 49 -16.41 -6.91 9.73
CA GLY A 49 -15.14 -7.63 9.83
C GLY A 49 -14.33 -7.73 8.55
N VAL A 50 -14.67 -6.99 7.49
CA VAL A 50 -13.77 -6.87 6.32
C VAL A 50 -12.56 -6.04 6.73
N ARG A 51 -11.37 -6.58 6.53
CA ARG A 51 -10.09 -5.89 6.79
C ARG A 51 -9.37 -5.61 5.49
N GLU A 52 -8.84 -4.42 5.37
CA GLU A 52 -7.95 -4.02 4.29
C GLU A 52 -6.51 -4.32 4.66
N CYS A 53 -5.82 -5.00 3.77
CA CYS A 53 -4.40 -5.29 3.92
C CYS A 53 -3.64 -4.98 2.64
N MET A 54 -2.37 -4.62 2.80
CA MET A 54 -1.47 -4.35 1.69
C MET A 54 -0.10 -4.94 1.96
N GLN A 55 0.53 -5.41 0.89
CA GLN A 55 1.90 -5.90 0.89
C GLN A 55 2.64 -5.30 -0.29
N VAL A 56 3.87 -4.83 -0.06
CA VAL A 56 4.73 -4.24 -1.10
C VAL A 56 5.98 -5.07 -1.26
N GLN A 57 6.44 -5.24 -2.50
CA GLN A 57 7.65 -5.98 -2.83
C GLN A 57 8.46 -5.24 -3.89
N GLY A 58 9.77 -5.22 -3.70
CA GLY A 58 10.76 -4.67 -4.64
C GLY A 58 11.29 -3.30 -4.26
N GLY A 59 12.58 -3.21 -3.98
CA GLY A 59 13.29 -1.96 -3.73
C GLY A 59 12.92 -1.17 -2.46
N VAL A 60 12.16 -1.78 -1.54
CA VAL A 60 11.78 -1.15 -0.27
C VAL A 60 13.00 -1.01 0.64
N VAL A 61 13.26 0.21 1.10
CA VAL A 61 14.37 0.51 2.04
C VAL A 61 13.88 1.06 3.37
N ALA A 62 12.67 1.61 3.43
CA ALA A 62 12.05 2.05 4.68
C ALA A 62 10.53 2.07 4.59
N GLU A 63 9.90 1.91 5.75
CA GLU A 63 8.47 2.00 5.99
C GLU A 63 8.25 3.01 7.11
N THR A 64 7.36 3.97 6.89
CA THR A 64 7.07 5.02 7.86
C THR A 64 5.59 5.07 8.15
N MET A 65 5.24 4.98 9.42
CA MET A 65 3.87 5.10 9.94
C MET A 65 3.84 6.15 11.05
N SER A 66 2.67 6.67 11.34
CA SER A 66 2.45 7.52 12.51
C SER A 66 2.74 6.76 13.81
N GLU A 67 3.19 7.46 14.87
CA GLU A 67 3.33 6.89 16.21
C GLU A 67 1.98 6.39 16.77
N SER A 68 0.88 7.01 16.33
CA SER A 68 -0.49 6.61 16.66
C SER A 68 -1.12 5.65 15.67
N THR A 69 -0.30 4.90 14.90
CA THR A 69 -0.81 4.05 13.83
C THR A 69 -1.86 3.05 14.31
N GLU A 70 -2.95 2.94 13.56
CA GLU A 70 -4.00 1.93 13.68
C GLU A 70 -3.78 0.78 12.68
N LEU A 71 -2.57 0.67 12.12
CA LEU A 71 -2.19 -0.45 11.26
C LEU A 71 -1.43 -1.51 12.06
N GLN A 72 -1.75 -2.75 11.78
CA GLN A 72 -0.96 -3.88 12.26
C GLN A 72 0.07 -4.27 11.22
N LEU A 73 1.34 -4.22 11.61
CA LEU A 73 2.44 -4.75 10.81
C LEU A 73 2.59 -6.25 11.09
N MET A 74 2.54 -7.06 10.05
CA MET A 74 2.78 -8.49 10.15
C MET A 74 4.10 -8.81 9.45
N GLU A 75 5.13 -9.11 10.22
CA GLU A 75 6.41 -9.56 9.65
C GLU A 75 6.26 -10.93 9.01
N GLN A 76 6.86 -11.08 7.84
CA GLN A 76 6.81 -12.33 7.10
C GLN A 76 7.72 -13.38 7.74
N ALA A 77 7.15 -14.52 8.09
CA ALA A 77 7.79 -15.82 8.26
C ALA A 77 8.80 -16.06 9.40
N ALA A 78 9.23 -15.07 10.17
CA ALA A 78 10.12 -15.34 11.31
C ALA A 78 9.38 -15.72 12.61
N THR A 79 8.08 -15.48 12.71
CA THR A 79 7.37 -15.47 14.01
C THR A 79 6.29 -16.53 14.19
N GLY A 80 6.06 -17.42 13.23
CA GLY A 80 5.00 -18.44 13.36
C GLY A 80 3.58 -17.86 13.53
N VAL A 81 3.37 -16.59 13.25
CA VAL A 81 2.04 -15.98 13.27
C VAL A 81 1.25 -16.54 12.11
N SER A 82 0.18 -17.25 12.45
CA SER A 82 -0.73 -17.86 11.49
C SER A 82 -1.31 -16.79 10.58
N ARG A 83 -0.96 -16.84 9.30
CA ARG A 83 -1.66 -16.08 8.28
C ARG A 83 -3.12 -16.50 8.26
N PRO A 84 -4.02 -15.59 8.00
CA PRO A 84 -5.38 -15.99 7.67
C PRO A 84 -5.35 -16.98 6.49
N ALA A 85 -6.13 -18.03 6.61
CA ALA A 85 -6.21 -19.06 5.58
C ALA A 85 -6.60 -18.45 4.23
N GLY A 86 -5.94 -18.88 3.15
CA GLY A 86 -6.28 -18.48 1.77
C GLY A 86 -5.37 -17.43 1.12
N VAL A 87 -4.47 -16.78 1.85
CA VAL A 87 -3.47 -15.88 1.24
C VAL A 87 -2.20 -16.66 0.92
N ALA A 88 -1.96 -16.94 -0.35
CA ALA A 88 -0.73 -17.57 -0.82
C ALA A 88 0.49 -16.73 -0.41
N GLU A 89 1.59 -17.41 -0.07
CA GLU A 89 2.85 -16.72 0.14
C GLU A 89 3.24 -15.92 -1.10
N TRP A 90 3.53 -14.65 -0.91
CA TRP A 90 4.23 -13.91 -1.92
C TRP A 90 5.70 -14.24 -1.74
N SER A 91 6.16 -15.23 -2.52
CA SER A 91 7.58 -15.55 -2.53
C SER A 91 8.34 -14.33 -3.02
N SER A 92 9.16 -13.77 -2.15
CA SER A 92 10.07 -12.69 -2.48
C SER A 92 11.09 -13.19 -3.51
N GLY A 93 10.82 -12.93 -4.77
CA GLY A 93 11.88 -12.89 -5.77
C GLY A 93 12.81 -11.74 -5.40
N VAL A 94 14.08 -12.01 -5.35
CA VAL A 94 15.23 -11.10 -5.23
C VAL A 94 14.88 -9.66 -4.85
N GLY A 95 15.12 -9.24 -3.58
CA GLY A 95 15.16 -7.83 -3.25
C GLY A 95 14.28 -7.36 -2.09
N GLY A 96 14.41 -7.94 -0.91
CA GLY A 96 13.85 -7.39 0.32
C GLY A 96 12.56 -8.04 0.80
N ALA A 97 12.47 -8.23 2.10
CA ALA A 97 11.26 -8.68 2.76
C ALA A 97 10.17 -7.61 2.59
N SER A 98 8.99 -8.01 2.16
CA SER A 98 7.83 -7.14 2.14
C SER A 98 7.10 -7.23 3.47
N SER A 99 6.76 -6.09 4.04
CA SER A 99 5.85 -6.02 5.18
C SER A 99 4.40 -6.17 4.72
N LEU A 100 3.57 -6.74 5.58
CA LEU A 100 2.12 -6.82 5.39
C LEU A 100 1.46 -5.86 6.37
N PHE A 101 0.81 -4.83 5.87
CA PHE A 101 0.06 -3.84 6.64
C PHE A 101 -1.42 -4.18 6.62
N CYS A 102 -2.05 -4.27 7.77
CA CYS A 102 -3.49 -4.54 7.87
C CYS A 102 -4.19 -3.53 8.76
N SER A 103 -5.38 -3.13 8.36
CA SER A 103 -6.25 -2.28 9.18
C SER A 103 -6.68 -2.98 10.46
N THR A 104 -6.84 -2.22 11.57
CA THR A 104 -7.37 -2.71 12.84
C THR A 104 -8.63 -1.98 13.29
N ALA A 105 -8.90 -0.81 12.74
CA ALA A 105 -10.01 0.06 13.13
C ALA A 105 -11.11 0.14 12.06
N VAL A 106 -12.35 0.33 12.51
CA VAL A 106 -13.49 0.49 11.60
C VAL A 106 -13.48 1.88 10.96
N GLY A 107 -13.72 1.93 9.65
CA GLY A 107 -13.79 3.17 8.88
C GLY A 107 -14.97 4.05 9.26
N THR A 108 -14.78 5.35 9.14
CA THR A 108 -15.79 6.37 9.47
C THR A 108 -16.09 7.30 8.30
N GLY A 109 -15.37 7.17 7.19
CA GLY A 109 -15.41 8.07 6.03
C GLY A 109 -14.74 9.43 6.27
N LYS A 110 -14.31 9.74 7.51
CA LYS A 110 -13.49 10.91 7.84
C LYS A 110 -12.00 10.64 7.67
N ASP A 111 -11.64 9.40 7.57
CA ASP A 111 -10.32 8.83 7.34
C ASP A 111 -9.87 8.92 5.88
N ASN A 112 -10.80 9.17 4.95
CA ASN A 112 -10.47 9.34 3.53
C ASN A 112 -9.80 10.70 3.28
N PRO A 113 -8.53 10.78 2.88
CA PRO A 113 -7.87 12.05 2.62
C PRO A 113 -8.36 12.68 1.31
N ALA A 114 -8.85 13.91 1.39
CA ALA A 114 -9.13 14.72 0.21
C ALA A 114 -7.85 15.32 -0.40
N ASN A 115 -6.85 15.60 0.45
CA ASN A 115 -5.56 16.13 0.06
C ASN A 115 -4.44 15.28 0.70
N PRO A 116 -3.65 14.54 -0.08
CA PRO A 116 -2.58 13.70 0.47
C PRO A 116 -1.41 14.47 1.10
N ARG A 117 -1.39 15.81 0.99
CA ARG A 117 -0.38 16.67 1.61
C ARG A 117 -0.82 17.26 2.95
N GLU A 118 -2.09 17.11 3.30
CA GLU A 118 -2.70 17.74 4.47
C GLU A 118 -3.56 16.72 5.22
N LEU A 119 -2.89 15.74 5.81
CA LEU A 119 -3.56 14.67 6.54
C LEU A 119 -3.88 15.09 7.97
N THR A 120 -5.09 14.77 8.43
CA THR A 120 -5.43 14.79 9.85
C THR A 120 -4.73 13.66 10.60
N ASP A 121 -4.66 13.74 11.94
CA ASP A 121 -4.07 12.67 12.76
C ASP A 121 -4.73 11.30 12.51
N LEU A 122 -6.06 11.28 12.33
CA LEU A 122 -6.80 10.06 11.99
C LEU A 122 -6.38 9.51 10.63
N GLN A 123 -6.21 10.34 9.62
CA GLN A 123 -5.77 9.93 8.29
C GLN A 123 -4.32 9.45 8.30
N GLN A 124 -3.47 10.07 9.12
CA GLN A 124 -2.09 9.63 9.33
C GLN A 124 -2.02 8.28 10.04
N SER A 125 -2.86 8.04 11.06
CA SER A 125 -2.86 6.76 11.78
C SER A 125 -3.29 5.57 10.91
N ARG A 126 -3.96 5.83 9.78
CA ARG A 126 -4.44 4.85 8.79
C ARG A 126 -3.70 4.91 7.46
N SER A 127 -2.45 5.33 7.52
CA SER A 127 -1.59 5.43 6.34
C SER A 127 -0.21 4.85 6.59
N VAL A 128 0.45 4.47 5.50
CA VAL A 128 1.86 4.07 5.50
C VAL A 128 2.56 4.68 4.31
N MET A 129 3.78 5.18 4.53
CA MET A 129 4.67 5.64 3.47
C MET A 129 5.79 4.61 3.27
N ILE A 130 5.92 4.14 2.05
CA ILE A 130 6.99 3.24 1.62
C ILE A 130 8.05 4.04 0.89
N THR A 131 9.29 3.90 1.32
CA THR A 131 10.46 4.49 0.66
C THR A 131 11.16 3.42 -0.17
N PHE A 132 11.41 3.75 -1.42
CA PHE A 132 12.15 2.92 -2.35
C PHE A 132 13.47 3.60 -2.72
N GLU A 133 14.46 2.80 -3.10
CA GLU A 133 15.72 3.30 -3.63
C GLU A 133 16.13 2.49 -4.85
N SER A 134 16.61 3.22 -5.90
CA SER A 134 17.04 2.63 -7.17
C SER A 134 15.99 1.71 -7.79
N VAL A 135 14.74 2.16 -7.84
CA VAL A 135 13.59 1.38 -8.29
C VAL A 135 13.08 1.83 -9.64
N SER A 136 12.84 0.89 -10.55
CA SER A 136 12.09 1.13 -11.79
C SER A 136 10.72 0.47 -11.75
N THR A 137 10.58 -0.58 -10.94
CA THR A 137 9.38 -1.39 -10.85
C THR A 137 9.23 -1.97 -9.45
N PHE A 138 8.01 -1.94 -8.91
CA PHE A 138 7.64 -2.60 -7.65
C PHE A 138 6.25 -3.21 -7.77
N ASP A 139 5.97 -4.20 -6.92
CA ASP A 139 4.69 -4.88 -6.90
C ASP A 139 3.93 -4.54 -5.60
N VAL A 140 2.62 -4.37 -5.71
CA VAL A 140 1.73 -4.18 -4.57
C VAL A 140 0.61 -5.20 -4.65
N ARG A 141 0.35 -5.88 -3.55
CA ARG A 141 -0.82 -6.73 -3.38
C ARG A 141 -1.78 -6.06 -2.39
N TYR A 142 -2.99 -5.79 -2.87
CA TYR A 142 -4.10 -5.33 -2.05
C TYR A 142 -4.99 -6.52 -1.74
N THR A 143 -5.35 -6.69 -0.47
CA THR A 143 -6.13 -7.85 -0.01
C THR A 143 -7.28 -7.39 0.88
N LEU A 144 -8.45 -7.96 0.66
CA LEU A 144 -9.60 -7.84 1.57
C LEU A 144 -9.83 -9.20 2.23
N TRP A 145 -9.88 -9.20 3.55
CA TRP A 145 -10.18 -10.40 4.34
C TRP A 145 -11.51 -10.29 5.03
N GLY A 146 -12.19 -11.43 5.05
CA GLY A 146 -13.53 -11.54 5.60
C GLY A 146 -14.55 -10.81 4.74
N GLY A 147 -15.79 -10.87 5.13
CA GLY A 147 -16.74 -9.94 4.59
C GLY A 147 -18.05 -10.47 4.09
N GLN A 148 -18.85 -9.53 3.63
CA GLN A 148 -20.18 -9.73 3.09
C GLN A 148 -20.36 -8.96 1.78
N GLY A 149 -19.41 -9.14 0.82
CA GLY A 149 -19.56 -8.61 -0.52
C GLY A 149 -19.51 -7.08 -0.64
N THR A 150 -18.85 -6.39 0.28
CA THR A 150 -18.70 -4.93 0.24
C THR A 150 -17.46 -4.52 -0.56
N GLY A 151 -17.60 -3.47 -1.39
CA GLY A 151 -16.46 -2.86 -2.10
C GLY A 151 -15.62 -2.00 -1.15
N ARG A 152 -14.31 -1.98 -1.39
CA ARG A 152 -13.33 -1.16 -0.68
C ARG A 152 -12.43 -0.45 -1.67
N SER A 153 -11.91 0.70 -1.27
CA SER A 153 -11.06 1.55 -2.10
C SER A 153 -9.72 1.77 -1.43
N PHE A 154 -8.65 1.31 -2.08
CA PHE A 154 -7.30 1.61 -1.64
C PHE A 154 -6.81 2.89 -2.32
N LEU A 155 -6.37 3.86 -1.54
CA LEU A 155 -5.90 5.16 -2.00
C LEU A 155 -4.37 5.22 -1.95
N PHE A 156 -3.75 5.83 -2.95
CA PHE A 156 -2.30 6.02 -2.96
C PHE A 156 -1.87 7.30 -3.68
N ALA A 157 -0.73 7.83 -3.28
CA ALA A 157 -0.03 8.92 -3.95
C ALA A 157 1.49 8.69 -3.93
N GLY A 158 2.19 9.13 -4.97
CA GLY A 158 3.64 9.04 -5.07
C GLY A 158 4.28 10.42 -5.03
N TYR A 159 5.48 10.47 -4.47
CA TYR A 159 6.39 11.60 -4.53
C TYR A 159 7.78 11.09 -4.88
N SER A 160 8.42 11.70 -5.88
CA SER A 160 9.80 11.41 -6.25
C SER A 160 10.61 12.69 -6.27
N ASN A 161 11.86 12.61 -5.80
CA ASN A 161 12.86 13.68 -5.94
C ASN A 161 13.53 13.65 -7.34
N VAL A 162 12.77 13.36 -8.37
CA VAL A 162 13.26 13.58 -9.73
C VAL A 162 13.22 15.08 -9.96
N ALA A 163 14.35 15.74 -9.83
CA ALA A 163 14.53 17.04 -10.45
C ALA A 163 14.33 16.81 -11.96
N ASP A 164 13.19 17.20 -12.49
CA ASP A 164 13.00 17.27 -13.94
C ASP A 164 13.80 18.50 -14.42
N PRO A 165 14.93 18.30 -15.11
CA PRO A 165 15.71 19.43 -15.62
C PRO A 165 14.93 20.28 -16.62
N LEU A 166 13.74 19.85 -17.05
CA LEU A 166 12.83 20.62 -17.90
C LEU A 166 11.82 21.47 -17.11
N CYS A 167 11.63 21.20 -15.81
CA CYS A 167 10.75 22.01 -14.96
C CYS A 167 11.44 23.23 -14.32
N ASP A 168 12.77 23.29 -14.35
CA ASP A 168 13.58 24.41 -13.82
C ASP A 168 14.00 25.42 -14.91
N GLN A 169 13.39 25.40 -16.09
CA GLN A 169 13.59 26.44 -17.10
C GLN A 169 12.59 27.58 -16.84
N PRO A 170 13.06 28.80 -16.55
CA PRO A 170 12.21 29.98 -16.35
C PRO A 170 11.44 30.40 -17.59
#